data_dcd77d5c30d1b4952f3e662f15ac61d7
#
_entry.id   dcd77d5c30d1b4952f3e662f15ac61d7
#
_cell.length_a   1.000
_cell.length_b   1.000
_cell.length_c   1.000
_cell.angle_alpha   90.00
_cell.angle_beta   90.00
_cell.angle_gamma   90.00
#
_symmetry.space_group_name_H-M   'P 1'
#
loop_
_entity.id
_entity.type
_entity.pdbx_description
1 polymer ?
#
loop_
_entity_poly.entity_id
_entity_poly.type
_entity_poly.pdbx_seq_one_letter_code
_entity_poly.pdbx_strand_id
1 'polypeptide(L)'
;MKRELEETRRQGTAMRPLQVYHMRCDPGAIDVPFHWHENAEILLMQTGTLALQVEAVPFTGRPGDVFFINPRELHGMQSASADCAYLAIVFPLSWLQFALADEAEENCLRPLADRRARVTTRLDPA
;
A
#
# COMPACT_ATOMS: atom_id res chain seq x y z
N MET A 1 -14.25 9.61 -5.54
CA MET A 1 -13.64 8.32 -5.92
C MET A 1 -14.73 7.37 -6.39
N LYS A 2 -14.49 6.66 -7.48
CA LYS A 2 -15.51 5.79 -8.06
C LYS A 2 -15.69 4.53 -7.20
N ARG A 3 -16.94 4.28 -6.81
CA ARG A 3 -17.27 3.16 -5.93
C ARG A 3 -17.00 1.80 -6.58
N GLU A 4 -17.15 1.69 -7.90
CA GLU A 4 -16.88 0.45 -8.63
C GLU A 4 -15.40 0.04 -8.63
N LEU A 5 -14.49 0.95 -8.26
CA LEU A 5 -13.06 0.65 -8.13
C LEU A 5 -12.66 0.30 -6.69
N GLU A 6 -13.62 0.25 -5.78
CA GLU A 6 -13.36 -0.13 -4.40
C GLU A 6 -13.09 -1.63 -4.28
N GLU A 7 -11.95 -1.98 -3.70
CA GLU A 7 -11.67 -3.35 -3.31
C GLU A 7 -12.13 -3.55 -1.86
N THR A 8 -13.05 -4.48 -1.65
CA THR A 8 -13.63 -4.76 -0.34
C THR A 8 -13.13 -6.07 0.28
N ARG A 9 -12.11 -6.69 -0.32
CA ARG A 9 -11.55 -7.94 0.18
C ARG A 9 -11.11 -7.79 1.62
N ARG A 10 -11.53 -8.74 2.47
CA ARG A 10 -11.06 -8.80 3.85
C ARG A 10 -9.61 -9.28 3.88
N GLN A 11 -8.76 -8.54 4.60
CA GLN A 11 -7.35 -8.88 4.75
C GLN A 11 -7.12 -9.63 6.06
N GLY A 12 -6.43 -10.79 5.99
CA GLY A 12 -6.10 -11.57 7.17
C GLY A 12 -7.32 -12.11 7.91
N THR A 13 -7.26 -12.06 9.23
CA THR A 13 -8.32 -12.54 10.12
C THR A 13 -8.79 -11.42 11.06
N ALA A 14 -9.91 -11.65 11.79
CA ALA A 14 -10.41 -10.67 12.74
C ALA A 14 -9.38 -10.33 13.83
N MET A 15 -8.58 -11.31 14.27
CA MET A 15 -7.54 -11.12 15.28
C MET A 15 -6.24 -10.54 14.69
N ARG A 16 -6.03 -10.73 13.40
CA ARG A 16 -4.82 -10.32 12.70
C ARG A 16 -5.20 -9.82 11.31
N PRO A 17 -5.78 -8.62 11.21
CA PRO A 17 -6.32 -8.09 9.96
C PRO A 17 -5.21 -7.55 9.03
N LEU A 18 -4.16 -8.31 8.85
CA LEU A 18 -3.00 -7.97 8.04
C LEU A 18 -2.75 -9.09 7.05
N GLN A 19 -2.46 -8.72 5.81
CA GLN A 19 -2.10 -9.68 4.77
C GLN A 19 -0.82 -9.25 4.09
N VAL A 20 0.09 -10.21 3.90
CA VAL A 20 1.32 -10.01 3.13
C VAL A 20 1.16 -10.74 1.80
N TYR A 21 1.33 -10.00 0.71
CA TYR A 21 1.31 -10.54 -0.64
C TYR A 21 2.74 -10.57 -1.18
N HIS A 22 3.15 -11.73 -1.67
CA HIS A 22 4.42 -11.91 -2.36
C HIS A 22 4.15 -11.84 -3.87
N MET A 23 4.44 -10.71 -4.48
CA MET A 23 4.18 -10.48 -5.91
C MET A 23 5.43 -10.74 -6.72
N ARG A 24 5.30 -11.58 -7.75
CA ARG A 24 6.41 -11.98 -8.62
C ARG A 24 5.95 -12.12 -10.07
N CYS A 25 6.87 -11.86 -10.99
CA CYS A 25 6.66 -12.08 -12.42
C CYS A 25 6.95 -13.53 -12.83
N ASP A 26 6.52 -14.51 -12.07
CA ASP A 26 6.73 -15.92 -12.40
C ASP A 26 5.50 -16.74 -11.95
N PRO A 27 4.68 -17.26 -12.92
CA PRO A 27 4.79 -17.05 -14.37
C PRO A 27 4.01 -15.81 -14.85
N GLY A 28 4.62 -14.97 -15.65
CA GLY A 28 3.94 -13.85 -16.30
C GLY A 28 4.05 -12.52 -15.59
N ALA A 29 3.58 -11.47 -16.25
CA ALA A 29 3.70 -10.09 -15.77
C ALA A 29 2.78 -9.81 -14.59
N ILE A 30 3.20 -8.88 -13.72
CA ILE A 30 2.35 -8.32 -12.68
C ILE A 30 1.52 -7.20 -13.29
N ASP A 31 0.21 -7.27 -13.13
CA ASP A 31 -0.72 -6.23 -13.57
C ASP A 31 -1.82 -6.12 -12.53
N VAL A 32 -1.75 -5.06 -11.71
CA VAL A 32 -2.77 -4.76 -10.71
C VAL A 32 -3.55 -3.54 -11.20
N PRO A 33 -4.80 -3.73 -11.64
CA PRO A 33 -5.63 -2.63 -12.15
C PRO A 33 -5.86 -1.56 -11.10
N PHE A 34 -6.19 -0.34 -11.53
CA PHE A 34 -6.52 0.75 -10.63
C PHE A 34 -7.67 0.38 -9.72
N HIS A 35 -7.45 0.56 -8.42
CA HIS A 35 -8.44 0.29 -7.38
C HIS A 35 -8.12 1.12 -6.14
N TRP A 36 -9.04 1.14 -5.20
CA TRP A 36 -8.82 1.76 -3.89
C TRP A 36 -9.47 0.91 -2.81
N HIS A 37 -8.98 1.03 -1.60
CA HIS A 37 -9.50 0.32 -0.43
C HIS A 37 -9.31 1.16 0.83
N GLU A 38 -10.03 0.80 1.89
CA GLU A 38 -9.95 1.50 3.16
C GLU A 38 -8.65 1.20 3.91
N ASN A 39 -7.98 0.10 3.59
CA ASN A 39 -6.72 -0.29 4.23
C ASN A 39 -5.55 0.56 3.75
N ALA A 40 -4.56 0.72 4.62
CA ALA A 40 -3.25 1.21 4.22
C ALA A 40 -2.43 0.07 3.59
N GLU A 41 -1.45 0.42 2.78
CA GLU A 41 -0.61 -0.57 2.11
C GLU A 41 0.84 -0.10 2.09
N ILE A 42 1.76 -1.03 2.37
CA ILE A 42 3.19 -0.78 2.25
C ILE A 42 3.74 -1.70 1.17
N LEU A 43 4.44 -1.13 0.20
CA LEU A 43 5.14 -1.89 -0.85
C LEU A 43 6.64 -1.84 -0.60
N LEU A 44 7.28 -3.00 -0.61
CA LEU A 44 8.74 -3.12 -0.50
C LEU A 44 9.27 -3.81 -1.76
N MET A 45 10.03 -3.05 -2.56
CA MET A 45 10.64 -3.58 -3.77
C MET A 45 11.80 -4.51 -3.45
N GLN A 46 11.77 -5.72 -4.00
CA GLN A 46 12.82 -6.72 -3.81
C GLN A 46 13.75 -6.80 -5.02
N THR A 47 13.21 -7.04 -6.19
CA THR A 47 13.98 -7.16 -7.44
C THR A 47 13.25 -6.49 -8.58
N GLY A 48 14.01 -6.12 -9.62
CA GLY A 48 13.44 -5.58 -10.83
C GLY A 48 12.83 -4.19 -10.68
N THR A 49 11.94 -3.85 -11.61
CA THR A 49 11.37 -2.53 -11.74
C THR A 49 9.85 -2.60 -11.80
N LEU A 50 9.19 -1.73 -11.05
CA LEU A 50 7.74 -1.62 -10.98
C LEU A 50 7.30 -0.22 -11.40
N ALA A 51 6.29 -0.14 -12.27
CA ALA A 51 5.60 1.12 -12.57
C ALA A 51 4.38 1.22 -11.66
N LEU A 52 4.38 2.19 -10.75
CA LEU A 52 3.32 2.43 -9.78
C LEU A 52 2.70 3.79 -10.05
N GLN A 53 1.38 3.89 -9.99
CA GLN A 53 0.68 5.16 -10.06
C GLN A 53 -0.26 5.29 -8.87
N VAL A 54 -0.13 6.40 -8.13
CA VAL A 54 -0.96 6.69 -6.96
C VAL A 54 -1.57 8.09 -7.12
N GLU A 55 -2.89 8.18 -7.10
CA GLU A 55 -3.62 9.44 -7.28
C GLU A 55 -3.09 10.23 -8.50
N ALA A 56 -2.94 9.55 -9.62
CA ALA A 56 -2.47 10.09 -10.89
C ALA A 56 -0.99 10.51 -10.93
N VAL A 57 -0.23 10.24 -9.87
CA VAL A 57 1.21 10.52 -9.83
C VAL A 57 1.99 9.24 -10.11
N PRO A 58 2.84 9.21 -11.14
CA PRO A 58 3.63 8.03 -11.47
C PRO A 58 4.89 7.92 -10.62
N PHE A 59 5.23 6.68 -10.26
CA PHE A 59 6.47 6.34 -9.55
C PHE A 59 7.12 5.15 -10.24
N THR A 60 8.43 5.09 -10.17
CA THR A 60 9.20 3.91 -10.58
C THR A 60 9.81 3.29 -9.34
N GLY A 61 9.47 2.03 -9.06
CA GLY A 61 10.02 1.28 -7.94
C GLY A 61 11.24 0.47 -8.38
N ARG A 62 12.33 0.58 -7.61
CA ARG A 62 13.58 -0.16 -7.79
C ARG A 62 13.91 -0.92 -6.51
N PRO A 63 14.80 -1.94 -6.57
CA PRO A 63 15.13 -2.71 -5.37
C PRO A 63 15.48 -1.83 -4.16
N GLY A 64 14.87 -2.11 -3.02
CA GLY A 64 15.05 -1.35 -1.80
C GLY A 64 14.11 -0.18 -1.60
N ASP A 65 13.37 0.23 -2.65
CA ASP A 65 12.38 1.30 -2.51
C ASP A 65 11.18 0.83 -1.68
N VAL A 66 10.67 1.75 -0.86
CA VAL A 66 9.48 1.52 -0.04
C VAL A 66 8.43 2.58 -0.39
N PHE A 67 7.21 2.12 -0.62
CA PHE A 67 6.07 3.01 -0.90
C PHE A 67 4.99 2.82 0.14
N PHE A 68 4.33 3.91 0.50
CA PHE A 68 3.16 3.89 1.37
C PHE A 68 1.94 4.37 0.58
N ILE A 69 0.91 3.53 0.52
CA ILE A 69 -0.36 3.90 -0.10
C ILE A 69 -1.34 4.17 1.04
N ASN A 70 -1.78 5.43 1.13
CA ASN A 70 -2.70 5.84 2.16
C ASN A 70 -4.10 5.25 1.93
N PRO A 71 -4.92 5.11 2.98
CA PRO A 71 -6.30 4.69 2.82
C PRO A 71 -7.02 5.52 1.75
N ARG A 72 -7.80 4.85 0.91
CA ARG A 72 -8.63 5.44 -0.15
C ARG A 72 -7.89 6.09 -1.31
N GLU A 73 -6.57 5.96 -1.40
CA GLU A 73 -5.84 6.44 -2.56
C GLU A 73 -6.01 5.48 -3.73
N LEU A 74 -6.39 6.01 -4.90
CA LEU A 74 -6.51 5.22 -6.12
C LEU A 74 -5.12 4.85 -6.61
N HIS A 75 -4.87 3.57 -6.81
CA HIS A 75 -3.57 3.10 -7.23
C HIS A 75 -3.63 1.89 -8.14
N GLY A 76 -2.61 1.75 -8.95
CA GLY A 76 -2.42 0.60 -9.82
C GLY A 76 -0.94 0.42 -10.09
N MET A 77 -0.55 -0.77 -10.51
CA MET A 77 0.86 -1.06 -10.75
C MET A 77 1.05 -2.15 -11.80
N GLN A 78 2.17 -2.06 -12.49
CA GLN A 78 2.55 -3.02 -13.51
C GLN A 78 4.05 -3.29 -13.42
N SER A 79 4.45 -4.55 -13.65
CA SER A 79 5.86 -4.88 -13.76
C SER A 79 6.47 -4.17 -14.97
N ALA A 80 7.63 -3.55 -14.77
CA ALA A 80 8.38 -2.89 -15.85
C ALA A 80 9.65 -3.67 -16.22
N SER A 81 9.91 -4.80 -15.57
CA SER A 81 10.97 -5.73 -15.91
C SER A 81 10.49 -7.16 -15.67
N ALA A 82 11.13 -8.12 -16.31
CA ALA A 82 10.75 -9.54 -16.22
C ALA A 82 11.06 -10.15 -14.85
N ASP A 83 11.95 -9.54 -14.07
CA ASP A 83 12.36 -10.00 -12.75
C ASP A 83 11.72 -9.21 -11.61
N CYS A 84 10.68 -8.44 -11.90
CA CYS A 84 9.99 -7.63 -10.88
C CYS A 84 9.40 -8.50 -9.78
N ALA A 85 9.74 -8.17 -8.54
CA ALA A 85 9.18 -8.80 -7.36
C ALA A 85 9.11 -7.79 -6.22
N TYR A 86 8.00 -7.82 -5.48
CA TYR A 86 7.81 -6.96 -4.31
C TYR A 86 6.93 -7.63 -3.27
N LEU A 87 7.00 -7.12 -2.06
CA LEU A 87 6.07 -7.46 -0.98
C LEU A 87 5.05 -6.34 -0.84
N ALA A 88 3.79 -6.71 -0.64
CA ALA A 88 2.73 -5.77 -0.30
C ALA A 88 2.14 -6.17 1.05
N ILE A 89 2.11 -5.24 1.99
CA ILE A 89 1.52 -5.44 3.31
C ILE A 89 0.28 -4.58 3.39
N VAL A 90 -0.88 -5.20 3.54
CA VAL A 90 -2.17 -4.50 3.57
C VAL A 90 -2.79 -4.65 4.95
N PHE A 91 -3.17 -3.54 5.58
CA PHE A 91 -3.70 -3.55 6.94
C PHE A 91 -4.58 -2.31 7.21
N PRO A 92 -5.60 -2.43 8.10
CA PRO A 92 -6.37 -1.26 8.52
C PRO A 92 -5.55 -0.44 9.52
N LEU A 93 -5.61 0.89 9.41
CA LEU A 93 -4.91 1.76 10.37
C LEU A 93 -5.43 1.55 11.79
N SER A 94 -6.71 1.19 11.95
CA SER A 94 -7.31 0.90 13.25
C SER A 94 -6.59 -0.20 14.02
N TRP A 95 -5.92 -1.11 13.32
CA TRP A 95 -5.16 -2.17 13.96
C TRP A 95 -4.00 -1.64 14.80
N LEU A 96 -3.42 -0.52 14.40
CA LEU A 96 -2.31 0.10 15.13
C LEU A 96 -2.76 0.80 16.42
N GLN A 97 -4.05 1.10 16.56
CA GLN A 97 -4.59 1.77 17.75
C GLN A 97 -4.36 0.97 19.03
N PHE A 98 -4.35 -0.35 18.93
CA PHE A 98 -4.13 -1.22 20.09
C PHE A 98 -2.69 -1.25 20.58
N ALA A 99 -1.74 -0.84 19.73
CA ALA A 99 -0.32 -0.90 20.02
C ALA A 99 0.28 0.45 20.40
N LEU A 100 -0.47 1.56 20.25
CA LEU A 100 0.04 2.90 20.45
C LEU A 100 -0.62 3.57 21.63
N ALA A 101 0.13 4.47 22.31
CA ALA A 101 -0.42 5.32 23.35
C ALA A 101 -1.42 6.33 22.77
N ASP A 102 -2.33 6.84 23.60
CA ASP A 102 -3.38 7.76 23.19
C ASP A 102 -2.87 8.99 22.44
N GLU A 103 -1.71 9.51 22.85
CA GLU A 103 -1.10 10.66 22.18
C GLU A 103 -0.70 10.34 20.75
N ALA A 104 -0.13 9.17 20.50
CA ALA A 104 0.24 8.75 19.16
C ALA A 104 -0.99 8.54 18.27
N GLU A 105 -2.09 8.04 18.84
CA GLU A 105 -3.36 7.91 18.12
C GLU A 105 -3.87 9.27 17.67
N GLU A 106 -3.93 10.24 18.58
CA GLU A 106 -4.42 11.58 18.27
C GLU A 106 -3.55 12.32 17.27
N ASN A 107 -2.24 12.22 17.41
CA ASN A 107 -1.29 13.02 16.61
C ASN A 107 -0.89 12.38 15.28
N CYS A 108 -1.02 11.05 15.17
CA CYS A 108 -0.58 10.32 13.98
C CYS A 108 -1.69 9.54 13.30
N LEU A 109 -2.35 8.64 14.03
CA LEU A 109 -3.31 7.72 13.41
C LEU A 109 -4.63 8.37 13.02
N ARG A 110 -5.20 9.19 13.89
CA ARG A 110 -6.49 9.82 13.61
C ARG A 110 -6.44 10.76 12.41
N PRO A 111 -5.43 11.63 12.27
CA PRO A 111 -5.32 12.45 11.06
C PRO A 111 -5.21 11.64 9.78
N LEU A 112 -4.52 10.49 9.80
CA LEU A 112 -4.44 9.59 8.64
C LEU A 112 -5.78 8.92 8.35
N ALA A 113 -6.46 8.42 9.39
CA ALA A 113 -7.76 7.77 9.24
C ALA A 113 -8.83 8.74 8.74
N ASP A 114 -8.79 9.99 9.19
CA ASP A 114 -9.74 11.04 8.81
C ASP A 114 -9.33 11.75 7.50
N ARG A 115 -8.24 11.36 6.89
CA ARG A 115 -7.68 11.96 5.68
C ARG A 115 -7.34 13.44 5.82
N ARG A 116 -7.08 13.91 7.04
CA ARG A 116 -6.58 15.26 7.29
C ARG A 116 -5.07 15.37 7.08
N ALA A 117 -4.40 14.23 7.07
CA ALA A 117 -2.98 14.10 6.79
C ALA A 117 -2.74 12.83 5.95
N ARG A 118 -1.62 12.78 5.28
CA ARG A 118 -1.20 11.59 4.54
C ARG A 118 0.30 11.36 4.68
N VAL A 119 0.70 10.10 4.58
CA VAL A 119 2.11 9.74 4.50
C VAL A 119 2.57 9.93 3.05
N THR A 120 3.76 10.45 2.85
CA THR A 120 4.38 10.56 1.53
C THR A 120 4.43 9.19 0.87
N THR A 121 4.04 9.10 -0.42
CA THR A 121 3.98 7.83 -1.12
C THR A 121 5.34 7.14 -1.17
N ARG A 122 6.39 7.85 -1.57
CA ARG A 122 7.73 7.28 -1.59
C ARG A 122 8.43 7.59 -0.28
N LEU A 123 8.86 6.55 0.43
CA LEU A 123 9.59 6.71 1.68
C LEU A 123 11.08 6.73 1.39
N ASP A 124 11.72 7.87 1.65
CA ASP A 124 13.16 7.99 1.47
C ASP A 124 13.90 7.33 2.63
N PRO A 125 15.03 6.66 2.37
CA PRO A 125 15.87 6.14 3.46
C PRO A 125 16.40 7.29 4.30
N ALA A 126 16.43 7.07 5.61
CA ALA A 126 16.92 8.06 6.58
C ALA A 126 18.43 8.28 6.45
#